data_d74df0155cb750c9f08303d84f83393c
#
_entry.id   d74df0155cb750c9f08303d84f83393c
#
_cell.length_a   1.000
_cell.length_b   1.000
_cell.length_c   1.000
_cell.angle_alpha   90.00
_cell.angle_beta   90.00
_cell.angle_gamma   90.00
#
_symmetry.space_group_name_H-M   'P 1'
#
loop_
_entity.id
_entity.type
_entity.pdbx_description
1 polymer ?
#
loop_
_entity_poly.entity_id
_entity_poly.type
_entity_poly.pdbx_seq_one_letter_code
_entity_poly.pdbx_strand_id
1 'polypeptide(L)'
;MKQISKIKNYRNYIYEFHVKPLLRPIKDAWKWVVRRISRKQRLMAMRAIANLRPDEMRELSEDDAGLLRTMSEYLLPSQWITRNGRIRYTCPVLEDITLWQMIETRMAETAVDRIKGWTGGYVPETIADMVKMSKFIAGEIDRADQFERVLLPAGGGKAESNPIAEAKSVLGMVQLAAELMHCTFEEAKLINYSDVILAISARHEEVERQKSKIK
;
A
#
# COMPACT_ATOMS: atom_id res chain seq x y z
N MET A 1 65.16 7.08 30.79
CA MET A 1 63.73 6.64 30.59
C MET A 1 62.70 7.39 31.49
N LYS A 2 62.99 7.82 32.70
CA LYS A 2 62.04 8.51 33.63
C LYS A 2 61.52 9.88 33.12
N GLN A 3 62.29 10.63 32.30
CA GLN A 3 61.85 11.96 31.80
C GLN A 3 60.81 11.88 30.71
N ILE A 4 60.87 10.87 29.83
CA ILE A 4 59.89 10.71 28.70
C ILE A 4 58.49 10.36 29.23
N SER A 5 58.42 9.59 30.32
CA SER A 5 57.12 9.24 30.93
C SER A 5 56.46 10.46 31.60
N LYS A 6 57.23 11.38 32.19
CA LYS A 6 56.71 12.60 32.80
C LYS A 6 56.15 13.57 31.72
N ILE A 7 56.81 13.69 30.58
CA ILE A 7 56.34 14.54 29.48
C ILE A 7 55.05 13.97 28.87
N LYS A 8 54.94 12.65 28.71
CA LYS A 8 53.72 11.99 28.23
C LYS A 8 52.54 12.20 29.17
N ASN A 9 52.79 12.08 30.50
CA ASN A 9 51.74 12.31 31.50
C ASN A 9 51.28 13.76 31.56
N TYR A 10 52.23 14.74 31.43
CA TYR A 10 51.87 16.16 31.41
C TYR A 10 51.11 16.56 30.17
N ARG A 11 51.46 16.00 29.00
CA ARG A 11 50.75 16.21 27.75
C ARG A 11 49.31 15.64 27.77
N ASN A 12 49.12 14.48 28.38
CA ASN A 12 47.81 13.88 28.59
C ASN A 12 46.97 14.71 29.60
N TYR A 13 47.61 15.23 30.66
CA TYR A 13 46.95 16.10 31.64
C TYR A 13 46.44 17.40 30.98
N ILE A 14 47.27 18.09 30.21
CA ILE A 14 46.87 19.31 29.49
C ILE A 14 45.72 18.99 28.51
N TYR A 15 45.82 17.90 27.79
CA TYR A 15 44.76 17.51 26.83
C TYR A 15 43.44 17.22 27.54
N GLU A 16 43.43 16.40 28.57
CA GLU A 16 42.20 16.01 29.27
C GLU A 16 41.55 17.17 30.02
N PHE A 17 42.31 18.01 30.67
CA PHE A 17 41.78 19.05 31.57
C PHE A 17 41.63 20.43 30.92
N HIS A 18 42.42 20.76 29.91
CA HIS A 18 42.38 22.09 29.30
C HIS A 18 41.92 22.10 27.86
N VAL A 19 42.29 21.12 27.06
CA VAL A 19 41.97 21.09 25.62
C VAL A 19 40.65 20.38 25.34
N LYS A 20 40.43 19.23 25.94
CA LYS A 20 39.23 18.41 25.74
C LYS A 20 37.92 19.12 26.13
N PRO A 21 37.83 19.87 27.23
CA PRO A 21 36.64 20.64 27.58
C PRO A 21 36.34 21.76 26.57
N LEU A 22 37.37 22.39 26.00
CA LEU A 22 37.22 23.45 24.99
C LEU A 22 36.76 22.89 23.63
N LEU A 23 37.16 21.65 23.31
CA LEU A 23 36.74 20.97 22.07
C LEU A 23 35.36 20.36 22.13
N ARG A 24 34.82 20.15 23.34
CA ARG A 24 33.52 19.51 23.55
C ARG A 24 32.35 20.27 22.86
N PRO A 25 32.19 21.59 23.07
CA PRO A 25 31.13 22.36 22.42
C PRO A 25 31.30 22.40 20.89
N ILE A 26 32.53 22.39 20.38
CA ILE A 26 32.81 22.36 18.94
C ILE A 26 32.38 21.01 18.34
N LYS A 27 32.71 19.89 19.02
CA LYS A 27 32.25 18.54 18.59
C LYS A 27 30.74 18.39 18.62
N ASP A 28 30.09 18.96 19.63
CA ASP A 28 28.65 18.88 19.77
C ASP A 28 27.94 19.78 18.74
N ALA A 29 28.48 20.99 18.49
CA ALA A 29 28.01 21.84 17.38
C ALA A 29 28.22 21.16 16.02
N TRP A 30 29.35 20.50 15.78
CA TRP A 30 29.62 19.76 14.56
C TRP A 30 28.67 18.58 14.38
N LYS A 31 28.41 17.78 15.42
CA LYS A 31 27.40 16.70 15.39
C LYS A 31 26.01 17.24 15.07
N TRP A 32 25.64 18.38 15.64
CA TRP A 32 24.36 19.02 15.35
C TRP A 32 24.28 19.48 13.89
N VAL A 33 25.33 20.12 13.34
CA VAL A 33 25.43 20.53 11.93
C VAL A 33 25.33 19.31 11.01
N VAL A 34 26.10 18.25 11.27
CA VAL A 34 26.07 17.01 10.47
C VAL A 34 24.69 16.37 10.49
N ARG A 35 24.03 16.28 11.66
CA ARG A 35 22.65 15.77 11.77
C ARG A 35 21.66 16.62 10.98
N ARG A 36 21.82 17.94 10.98
CA ARG A 36 20.94 18.85 10.25
C ARG A 36 21.14 18.77 8.75
N ILE A 37 22.39 18.67 8.28
CA ILE A 37 22.71 18.48 6.86
C ILE A 37 22.16 17.13 6.37
N SER A 38 22.44 16.05 7.11
CA SER A 38 21.95 14.72 6.73
C SER A 38 20.43 14.64 6.71
N ARG A 39 19.73 15.33 7.65
CA ARG A 39 18.27 15.42 7.62
C ARG A 39 17.76 16.18 6.38
N LYS A 40 18.41 17.29 6.02
CA LYS A 40 18.02 18.06 4.81
C LYS A 40 18.27 17.25 3.55
N GLN A 41 19.41 16.58 3.44
CA GLN A 41 19.74 15.70 2.31
C GLN A 41 18.75 14.55 2.18
N ARG A 42 18.40 13.89 3.29
CA ARG A 42 17.40 12.83 3.34
C ARG A 42 16.03 13.31 2.89
N LEU A 43 15.58 14.50 3.34
CA LEU A 43 14.33 15.10 2.90
C LEU A 43 14.33 15.45 1.40
N MET A 44 15.48 15.91 0.86
CA MET A 44 15.62 16.17 -0.57
C MET A 44 15.55 14.87 -1.39
N ALA A 45 16.24 13.82 -0.94
CA ALA A 45 16.18 12.50 -1.58
C ALA A 45 14.76 11.93 -1.55
N MET A 46 14.07 12.00 -0.39
CA MET A 46 12.67 11.56 -0.29
C MET A 46 11.74 12.33 -1.24
N ARG A 47 11.94 13.64 -1.41
CA ARG A 47 11.17 14.44 -2.37
C ARG A 47 11.47 14.06 -3.81
N ALA A 48 12.73 13.79 -4.14
CA ALA A 48 13.12 13.33 -5.47
C ALA A 48 12.43 11.99 -5.78
N ILE A 49 12.55 11.01 -4.90
CA ILE A 49 11.91 9.69 -5.03
C ILE A 49 10.38 9.81 -5.14
N ALA A 50 9.77 10.70 -4.34
CA ALA A 50 8.32 10.93 -4.36
C ALA A 50 7.80 11.39 -5.73
N ASN A 51 8.62 12.08 -6.51
CA ASN A 51 8.28 12.60 -7.83
C ASN A 51 8.71 11.71 -8.99
N LEU A 52 9.42 10.60 -8.75
CA LEU A 52 9.74 9.63 -9.78
C LEU A 52 8.49 9.00 -10.36
N ARG A 53 8.58 8.54 -11.59
CA ARG A 53 7.52 7.76 -12.24
C ARG A 53 7.55 6.31 -11.75
N PRO A 54 6.42 5.60 -11.76
CA PRO A 54 6.35 4.21 -11.30
C PRO A 54 7.27 3.24 -12.07
N ASP A 55 7.53 3.51 -13.35
CA ASP A 55 8.45 2.73 -14.20
C ASP A 55 9.92 2.88 -13.80
N GLU A 56 10.30 4.04 -13.24
CA GLU A 56 11.66 4.33 -12.77
C GLU A 56 12.00 3.63 -11.44
N MET A 57 11.01 3.03 -10.77
CA MET A 57 11.24 2.29 -9.50
C MET A 57 12.22 1.12 -9.63
N ARG A 58 12.34 0.54 -10.81
CA ARG A 58 13.24 -0.62 -11.04
C ARG A 58 14.72 -0.24 -10.97
N GLU A 59 15.03 1.04 -11.10
CA GLU A 59 16.38 1.57 -11.09
C GLU A 59 16.82 2.10 -9.72
N LEU A 60 15.94 2.01 -8.70
CA LEU A 60 16.25 2.48 -7.35
C LEU A 60 17.33 1.63 -6.69
N SER A 61 18.31 2.28 -6.07
CA SER A 61 19.28 1.64 -5.20
C SER A 61 18.63 1.07 -3.93
N GLU A 62 19.33 0.21 -3.18
CA GLU A 62 18.84 -0.31 -1.88
C GLU A 62 18.59 0.83 -0.87
N ASP A 63 19.46 1.85 -0.86
CA ASP A 63 19.30 3.03 0.01
C ASP A 63 18.04 3.83 -0.36
N ASP A 64 17.76 4.01 -1.66
CA ASP A 64 16.57 4.69 -2.14
C ASP A 64 15.30 3.88 -1.84
N ALA A 65 15.35 2.56 -1.94
CA ALA A 65 14.26 1.68 -1.54
C ALA A 65 13.96 1.78 -0.03
N GLY A 66 14.99 1.92 0.80
CA GLY A 66 14.86 2.22 2.24
C GLY A 66 14.18 3.56 2.51
N LEU A 67 14.55 4.60 1.76
CA LEU A 67 13.92 5.92 1.84
C LEU A 67 12.46 5.89 1.37
N LEU A 68 12.15 5.15 0.31
CA LEU A 68 10.79 4.96 -0.18
C LEU A 68 9.91 4.27 0.87
N ARG A 69 10.41 3.23 1.54
CA ARG A 69 9.70 2.57 2.64
C ARG A 69 9.39 3.55 3.77
N THR A 70 10.41 4.31 4.22
CA THR A 70 10.22 5.34 5.25
C THR A 70 9.21 6.40 4.82
N MET A 71 9.30 6.89 3.57
CA MET A 71 8.35 7.86 3.02
C MET A 71 6.93 7.29 2.98
N SER A 72 6.79 6.03 2.60
CA SER A 72 5.48 5.38 2.53
C SER A 72 4.76 5.38 3.88
N GLU A 73 5.46 5.25 5.00
CA GLU A 73 4.87 5.28 6.35
C GLU A 73 4.17 6.62 6.65
N TYR A 74 4.70 7.73 6.12
CA TYR A 74 4.16 9.09 6.36
C TYR A 74 3.11 9.53 5.34
N LEU A 75 3.01 8.85 4.18
CA LEU A 75 1.99 9.18 3.18
C LEU A 75 0.63 8.62 3.62
N LEU A 76 -0.33 9.50 3.85
CA LEU A 76 -1.71 9.12 4.16
C LEU A 76 -2.42 8.57 2.90
N PRO A 77 -3.38 7.64 3.06
CA PRO A 77 -4.26 7.22 1.98
C PRO A 77 -4.95 8.44 1.34
N SER A 78 -5.14 8.42 0.05
CA SER A 78 -5.87 9.49 -0.63
C SER A 78 -6.65 8.94 -1.83
N GLN A 79 -7.94 9.26 -1.86
CA GLN A 79 -8.81 9.02 -2.99
C GLN A 79 -8.48 9.95 -4.16
N TRP A 80 -7.89 11.12 -3.88
CA TRP A 80 -7.67 12.16 -4.89
C TRP A 80 -6.21 12.31 -5.24
N ILE A 81 -5.95 12.45 -6.55
CA ILE A 81 -4.68 12.96 -7.06
C ILE A 81 -4.86 14.43 -7.38
N THR A 82 -4.05 15.27 -6.75
CA THR A 82 -4.11 16.72 -6.93
C THR A 82 -2.81 17.25 -7.54
N ARG A 83 -2.95 18.20 -8.49
CA ARG A 83 -1.84 18.96 -9.07
C ARG A 83 -2.21 20.43 -9.09
N ASN A 84 -1.32 21.28 -8.57
CA ASN A 84 -1.53 22.73 -8.51
C ASN A 84 -2.87 23.12 -7.86
N GLY A 85 -3.23 22.42 -6.76
CA GLY A 85 -4.48 22.67 -6.02
C GLY A 85 -5.77 22.20 -6.73
N ARG A 86 -5.66 21.48 -7.86
CA ARG A 86 -6.82 20.95 -8.59
C ARG A 86 -6.81 19.41 -8.55
N ILE A 87 -7.98 18.81 -8.37
CA ILE A 87 -8.16 17.36 -8.50
C ILE A 87 -7.98 16.99 -9.96
N ARG A 88 -7.09 16.06 -10.24
CA ARG A 88 -6.81 15.50 -11.56
C ARG A 88 -7.47 14.14 -11.78
N TYR A 89 -7.54 13.37 -10.69
CA TYR A 89 -8.17 12.06 -10.72
C TYR A 89 -8.81 11.77 -9.36
N THR A 90 -9.95 11.12 -9.38
CA THR A 90 -10.64 10.59 -8.20
C THR A 90 -10.71 9.07 -8.32
N CYS A 91 -10.10 8.38 -7.36
CA CYS A 91 -10.17 6.91 -7.30
C CYS A 91 -11.60 6.47 -6.96
N PRO A 92 -12.19 5.50 -7.67
CA PRO A 92 -13.50 5.00 -7.32
C PRO A 92 -13.52 4.37 -5.93
N VAL A 93 -14.65 4.45 -5.25
CA VAL A 93 -14.94 3.76 -3.98
C VAL A 93 -15.52 2.37 -4.26
N LEU A 94 -15.64 1.55 -3.23
CA LEU A 94 -16.15 0.17 -3.36
C LEU A 94 -17.51 0.10 -4.08
N GLU A 95 -18.37 1.07 -3.84
CA GLU A 95 -19.71 1.15 -4.40
C GLU A 95 -19.73 1.41 -5.92
N ASP A 96 -18.65 1.95 -6.46
CA ASP A 96 -18.53 2.37 -7.87
C ASP A 96 -17.78 1.35 -8.73
N ILE A 97 -17.14 0.33 -8.12
CA ILE A 97 -16.36 -0.65 -8.90
C ILE A 97 -17.22 -1.82 -9.39
N THR A 98 -16.85 -2.33 -10.56
CA THR A 98 -17.49 -3.50 -11.13
C THR A 98 -16.96 -4.81 -10.56
N LEU A 99 -17.70 -5.89 -10.74
CA LEU A 99 -17.26 -7.24 -10.41
C LEU A 99 -15.88 -7.55 -11.04
N TRP A 100 -15.69 -7.20 -12.31
CA TRP A 100 -14.45 -7.47 -13.01
C TRP A 100 -13.26 -6.68 -12.46
N GLN A 101 -13.47 -5.40 -12.15
CA GLN A 101 -12.43 -4.57 -11.51
C GLN A 101 -11.99 -5.14 -10.16
N MET A 102 -12.92 -5.63 -9.33
CA MET A 102 -12.58 -6.31 -8.07
C MET A 102 -11.75 -7.57 -8.32
N ILE A 103 -12.14 -8.39 -9.29
CA ILE A 103 -11.42 -9.61 -9.66
C ILE A 103 -9.98 -9.28 -10.10
N GLU A 104 -9.82 -8.37 -11.06
CA GLU A 104 -8.49 -7.95 -11.53
C GLU A 104 -7.61 -7.39 -10.40
N THR A 105 -8.23 -6.63 -9.50
CA THR A 105 -7.54 -6.05 -8.34
C THR A 105 -7.02 -7.12 -7.37
N ARG A 106 -7.82 -8.16 -7.11
CA ARG A 106 -7.44 -9.28 -6.22
C ARG A 106 -6.41 -10.21 -6.85
N MET A 107 -6.43 -10.36 -8.16
CA MET A 107 -5.47 -11.17 -8.91
C MET A 107 -4.14 -10.44 -9.19
N ALA A 108 -4.07 -9.14 -8.93
CA ALA A 108 -2.91 -8.33 -9.25
C ALA A 108 -1.69 -8.70 -8.40
N GLU A 109 -0.56 -8.98 -9.05
CA GLU A 109 0.71 -9.30 -8.40
C GLU A 109 1.45 -8.04 -7.95
N THR A 110 1.32 -6.95 -8.69
CA THR A 110 2.02 -5.69 -8.39
C THR A 110 1.06 -4.61 -7.90
N ALA A 111 1.61 -3.61 -7.18
CA ALA A 111 0.83 -2.43 -6.76
C ALA A 111 0.29 -1.64 -7.95
N VAL A 112 1.02 -1.59 -9.06
CA VAL A 112 0.60 -0.91 -10.30
C VAL A 112 -0.57 -1.64 -10.92
N ASP A 113 -0.51 -2.97 -11.04
CA ASP A 113 -1.59 -3.76 -11.62
C ASP A 113 -2.85 -3.73 -10.74
N ARG A 114 -2.67 -3.72 -9.41
CA ARG A 114 -3.76 -3.53 -8.46
C ARG A 114 -4.48 -2.20 -8.66
N ILE A 115 -3.72 -1.10 -8.84
CA ILE A 115 -4.30 0.21 -9.13
C ILE A 115 -5.03 0.19 -10.48
N LYS A 116 -4.44 -0.42 -11.52
CA LYS A 116 -5.08 -0.55 -12.84
C LYS A 116 -6.40 -1.32 -12.77
N GLY A 117 -6.40 -2.47 -12.10
CA GLY A 117 -7.60 -3.29 -11.90
C GLY A 117 -8.70 -2.48 -11.24
N TRP A 118 -8.40 -1.84 -10.09
CA TRP A 118 -9.37 -1.04 -9.34
C TRP A 118 -9.92 0.15 -10.12
N THR A 119 -9.07 0.84 -10.88
CA THR A 119 -9.39 2.10 -11.56
C THR A 119 -9.87 1.93 -13.00
N GLY A 120 -9.89 0.72 -13.53
CA GLY A 120 -10.18 0.49 -14.96
C GLY A 120 -9.06 0.98 -15.87
N GLY A 121 -7.79 0.91 -15.43
CA GLY A 121 -6.61 1.17 -16.27
C GLY A 121 -5.82 2.44 -15.94
N TYR A 122 -6.28 3.30 -15.01
CA TYR A 122 -5.52 4.50 -14.62
C TYR A 122 -4.26 4.14 -13.83
N VAL A 123 -3.16 4.83 -14.12
CA VAL A 123 -1.89 4.73 -13.39
C VAL A 123 -1.43 6.12 -12.94
N PRO A 124 -1.10 6.31 -11.64
CA PRO A 124 -0.56 7.57 -11.16
C PRO A 124 0.78 7.92 -11.80
N GLU A 125 1.01 9.21 -12.02
CA GLU A 125 2.24 9.71 -12.65
C GLU A 125 3.46 9.66 -11.72
N THR A 126 3.25 9.65 -10.39
CA THR A 126 4.34 9.69 -9.41
C THR A 126 4.23 8.57 -8.39
N ILE A 127 5.38 8.15 -7.84
CA ILE A 127 5.45 7.15 -6.77
C ILE A 127 4.66 7.59 -5.54
N ALA A 128 4.71 8.87 -5.17
CA ALA A 128 3.96 9.35 -4.01
C ALA A 128 2.45 9.16 -4.17
N ASP A 129 1.91 9.46 -5.35
CA ASP A 129 0.49 9.27 -5.63
C ASP A 129 0.13 7.79 -5.74
N MET A 130 1.03 6.99 -6.33
CA MET A 130 0.88 5.53 -6.36
C MET A 130 0.76 4.95 -4.95
N VAL A 131 1.64 5.35 -4.03
CA VAL A 131 1.61 4.87 -2.63
C VAL A 131 0.32 5.31 -1.93
N LYS A 132 -0.10 6.57 -2.08
CA LYS A 132 -1.34 7.09 -1.46
C LYS A 132 -2.57 6.35 -1.98
N MET A 133 -2.66 6.18 -3.30
CA MET A 133 -3.77 5.47 -3.94
C MET A 133 -3.78 3.98 -3.60
N SER A 134 -2.63 3.33 -3.58
CA SER A 134 -2.51 1.93 -3.19
C SER A 134 -2.99 1.69 -1.75
N LYS A 135 -2.68 2.61 -0.82
CA LYS A 135 -3.19 2.55 0.56
C LYS A 135 -4.69 2.78 0.63
N PHE A 136 -5.24 3.69 -0.18
CA PHE A 136 -6.67 3.92 -0.26
C PHE A 136 -7.38 2.66 -0.76
N ILE A 137 -6.92 2.07 -1.86
CA ILE A 137 -7.47 0.84 -2.43
C ILE A 137 -7.38 -0.33 -1.44
N ALA A 138 -6.28 -0.46 -0.70
CA ALA A 138 -6.16 -1.48 0.35
C ALA A 138 -7.26 -1.34 1.42
N GLY A 139 -7.54 -0.11 1.85
CA GLY A 139 -8.66 0.17 2.77
C GLY A 139 -10.03 -0.18 2.19
N GLU A 140 -10.25 0.07 0.89
CA GLU A 140 -11.50 -0.30 0.22
C GLU A 140 -11.64 -1.83 0.04
N ILE A 141 -10.54 -2.55 -0.21
CA ILE A 141 -10.52 -4.02 -0.23
C ILE A 141 -10.86 -4.58 1.16
N ASP A 142 -10.29 -4.01 2.21
CA ASP A 142 -10.62 -4.42 3.59
C ASP A 142 -12.12 -4.20 3.91
N ARG A 143 -12.72 -3.11 3.40
CA ARG A 143 -14.18 -2.88 3.48
C ARG A 143 -14.96 -3.95 2.71
N ALA A 144 -14.53 -4.30 1.51
CA ALA A 144 -15.16 -5.35 0.71
C ALA A 144 -15.11 -6.70 1.43
N ASP A 145 -13.95 -7.06 2.00
CA ASP A 145 -13.78 -8.30 2.76
C ASP A 145 -14.66 -8.34 4.02
N GLN A 146 -14.85 -7.21 4.70
CA GLN A 146 -15.77 -7.09 5.83
C GLN A 146 -17.23 -7.24 5.37
N PHE A 147 -17.61 -6.60 4.26
CA PHE A 147 -18.92 -6.70 3.66
C PHE A 147 -19.26 -8.14 3.27
N GLU A 148 -18.34 -8.85 2.61
CA GLU A 148 -18.49 -10.28 2.30
C GLU A 148 -18.67 -11.12 3.56
N ARG A 149 -17.85 -10.93 4.58
CA ARG A 149 -17.93 -11.70 5.85
C ARG A 149 -19.27 -11.55 6.54
N VAL A 150 -19.90 -10.39 6.42
CA VAL A 150 -21.22 -10.12 7.01
C VAL A 150 -22.33 -10.77 6.21
N LEU A 151 -22.26 -10.73 4.88
CA LEU A 151 -23.34 -11.15 4.00
C LEU A 151 -23.23 -12.61 3.53
N LEU A 152 -22.01 -13.10 3.36
CA LEU A 152 -21.79 -14.47 2.91
C LEU A 152 -21.44 -15.33 4.15
N PRO A 153 -22.20 -16.40 4.38
CA PRO A 153 -21.86 -17.33 5.47
C PRO A 153 -20.47 -17.87 5.23
N ALA A 154 -19.71 -18.06 6.30
CA ALA A 154 -18.41 -18.67 6.27
C ALA A 154 -18.51 -20.07 5.66
N GLY A 155 -18.50 -20.14 4.35
CA GLY A 155 -18.30 -21.36 3.58
C GLY A 155 -16.89 -21.80 3.89
N GLY A 156 -16.75 -22.61 4.94
CA GLY A 156 -15.48 -23.06 5.46
C GLY A 156 -14.75 -23.89 4.43
N GLY A 157 -13.76 -23.36 3.88
CA GLY A 157 -12.72 -24.04 3.16
C GLY A 157 -11.57 -23.06 3.02
N LYS A 158 -10.49 -23.24 3.78
CA LYS A 158 -9.20 -22.72 3.38
C LYS A 158 -9.01 -23.19 1.95
N ALA A 159 -9.20 -22.30 0.98
CA ALA A 159 -8.84 -22.58 -0.40
C ALA A 159 -7.35 -22.89 -0.40
N GLU A 160 -7.01 -24.18 -0.53
CA GLU A 160 -5.65 -24.53 -0.89
C GLU A 160 -5.34 -23.74 -2.16
N SER A 161 -4.21 -23.06 -2.18
CA SER A 161 -3.75 -22.19 -3.26
C SER A 161 -3.42 -23.03 -4.51
N ASN A 162 -4.46 -23.56 -5.14
CA ASN A 162 -4.37 -24.24 -6.41
C ASN A 162 -4.82 -23.25 -7.50
N PRO A 163 -3.93 -22.82 -8.42
CA PRO A 163 -4.26 -21.83 -9.46
C PRO A 163 -5.48 -22.22 -10.30
N ILE A 164 -5.72 -23.52 -10.50
CA ILE A 164 -6.87 -24.04 -11.23
C ILE A 164 -8.17 -23.88 -10.42
N ALA A 165 -8.10 -24.08 -9.08
CA ALA A 165 -9.26 -23.87 -8.20
C ALA A 165 -9.57 -22.37 -8.06
N GLU A 166 -8.55 -21.52 -8.04
CA GLU A 166 -8.66 -20.06 -8.00
C GLU A 166 -9.29 -19.53 -9.30
N ALA A 167 -8.81 -19.97 -10.46
CA ALA A 167 -9.42 -19.63 -11.76
C ALA A 167 -10.88 -20.12 -11.90
N LYS A 168 -11.18 -21.32 -11.40
CA LYS A 168 -12.57 -21.81 -11.36
C LYS A 168 -13.44 -20.97 -10.43
N SER A 169 -12.90 -20.51 -9.30
CA SER A 169 -13.61 -19.62 -8.36
C SER A 169 -13.96 -18.27 -9.02
N VAL A 170 -13.02 -17.66 -9.72
CA VAL A 170 -13.22 -16.38 -10.42
C VAL A 170 -14.26 -16.48 -11.52
N LEU A 171 -14.11 -17.44 -12.43
CA LEU A 171 -15.07 -17.69 -13.50
C LEU A 171 -16.43 -18.10 -12.93
N GLY A 172 -16.44 -18.92 -11.87
CA GLY A 172 -17.64 -19.34 -11.17
C GLY A 172 -18.41 -18.18 -10.56
N MET A 173 -17.73 -17.16 -10.03
CA MET A 173 -18.39 -15.97 -9.48
C MET A 173 -19.07 -15.13 -10.57
N VAL A 174 -18.40 -14.92 -11.72
CA VAL A 174 -19.01 -14.20 -12.86
C VAL A 174 -20.19 -14.98 -13.43
N GLN A 175 -20.07 -16.31 -13.56
CA GLN A 175 -21.17 -17.16 -14.05
C GLN A 175 -22.36 -17.12 -13.09
N LEU A 176 -22.12 -17.25 -11.77
CA LEU A 176 -23.18 -17.16 -10.77
C LEU A 176 -23.86 -15.78 -10.79
N ALA A 177 -23.07 -14.70 -10.94
CA ALA A 177 -23.61 -13.35 -11.11
C ALA A 177 -24.50 -13.25 -12.35
N ALA A 178 -24.06 -13.80 -13.50
CA ALA A 178 -24.84 -13.82 -14.73
C ALA A 178 -26.18 -14.58 -14.57
N GLU A 179 -26.16 -15.72 -13.89
CA GLU A 179 -27.35 -16.51 -13.59
C GLU A 179 -28.33 -15.76 -12.66
N LEU A 180 -27.83 -15.17 -11.57
CA LEU A 180 -28.65 -14.47 -10.59
C LEU A 180 -29.26 -13.17 -11.12
N MET A 181 -28.51 -12.46 -11.96
CA MET A 181 -28.93 -11.18 -12.54
C MET A 181 -29.60 -11.32 -13.89
N HIS A 182 -29.80 -12.56 -14.39
CA HIS A 182 -30.42 -12.87 -15.69
C HIS A 182 -29.78 -12.12 -16.86
N CYS A 183 -28.46 -12.05 -16.89
CA CYS A 183 -27.69 -11.34 -17.91
C CYS A 183 -26.58 -12.23 -18.50
N THR A 184 -25.94 -11.76 -19.57
CA THR A 184 -24.82 -12.46 -20.17
C THR A 184 -23.56 -12.41 -19.29
N PHE A 185 -22.62 -13.31 -19.54
CA PHE A 185 -21.34 -13.34 -18.84
C PHE A 185 -20.56 -12.01 -18.96
N GLU A 186 -20.62 -11.36 -20.14
CA GLU A 186 -19.94 -10.08 -20.35
C GLU A 186 -20.64 -8.92 -19.62
N GLU A 187 -21.98 -8.92 -19.57
CA GLU A 187 -22.74 -7.94 -18.81
C GLU A 187 -22.51 -8.11 -17.30
N ALA A 188 -22.42 -9.35 -16.81
CA ALA A 188 -22.15 -9.63 -15.40
C ALA A 188 -20.82 -9.02 -14.90
N LYS A 189 -19.80 -8.95 -15.75
CA LYS A 189 -18.53 -8.29 -15.43
C LYS A 189 -18.67 -6.80 -15.12
N LEU A 190 -19.67 -6.15 -15.71
CA LEU A 190 -19.90 -4.70 -15.59
C LEU A 190 -20.83 -4.33 -14.43
N ILE A 191 -21.47 -5.31 -13.80
CA ILE A 191 -22.33 -5.07 -12.64
C ILE A 191 -21.48 -4.62 -11.45
N ASN A 192 -22.00 -3.72 -10.63
CA ASN A 192 -21.34 -3.28 -9.40
C ASN A 192 -21.09 -4.48 -8.48
N TYR A 193 -19.89 -4.55 -7.97
CA TYR A 193 -19.47 -5.65 -7.10
C TYR A 193 -20.38 -5.83 -5.87
N SER A 194 -20.77 -4.74 -5.22
CA SER A 194 -21.68 -4.76 -4.07
C SER A 194 -23.04 -5.38 -4.38
N ASP A 195 -23.59 -5.09 -5.58
CA ASP A 195 -24.89 -5.63 -6.01
C ASP A 195 -24.81 -7.14 -6.23
N VAL A 196 -23.71 -7.63 -6.80
CA VAL A 196 -23.46 -9.07 -6.97
C VAL A 196 -23.41 -9.79 -5.61
N ILE A 197 -22.69 -9.24 -4.63
CA ILE A 197 -22.59 -9.85 -3.30
C ILE A 197 -23.94 -9.87 -2.59
N LEU A 198 -24.75 -8.81 -2.71
CA LEU A 198 -26.12 -8.76 -2.19
C LEU A 198 -27.03 -9.81 -2.85
N ALA A 199 -26.94 -9.99 -4.16
CA ALA A 199 -27.72 -11.00 -4.88
C ALA A 199 -27.35 -12.43 -4.44
N ILE A 200 -26.06 -12.71 -4.28
CA ILE A 200 -25.57 -14.01 -3.78
C ILE A 200 -26.08 -14.26 -2.36
N SER A 201 -26.02 -13.25 -1.48
CA SER A 201 -26.53 -13.35 -0.10
C SER A 201 -28.03 -13.63 -0.07
N ALA A 202 -28.84 -12.91 -0.84
CA ALA A 202 -30.27 -13.11 -0.94
C ALA A 202 -30.63 -14.53 -1.41
N ARG A 203 -29.91 -15.03 -2.42
CA ARG A 203 -30.09 -16.40 -2.93
C ARG A 203 -29.77 -17.45 -1.86
N HIS A 204 -28.68 -17.24 -1.11
CA HIS A 204 -28.32 -18.14 -0.03
C HIS A 204 -29.39 -18.20 1.05
N GLU A 205 -29.92 -17.06 1.49
CA GLU A 205 -31.01 -17.01 2.47
C GLU A 205 -32.26 -17.74 1.99
N GLU A 206 -32.61 -17.62 0.72
CA GLU A 206 -33.74 -18.32 0.14
C GLU A 206 -33.56 -19.84 0.18
N VAL A 207 -32.37 -20.33 -0.19
CA VAL A 207 -32.03 -21.76 -0.12
C VAL A 207 -32.13 -22.29 1.31
N GLU A 208 -31.62 -21.55 2.30
CA GLU A 208 -31.72 -21.96 3.71
C GLU A 208 -33.16 -21.96 4.24
N ARG A 209 -34.00 -21.01 3.84
CA ARG A 209 -35.43 -21.00 4.13
C ARG A 209 -36.17 -22.20 3.52
N GLN A 210 -35.81 -22.59 2.29
CA GLN A 210 -36.39 -23.77 1.64
C GLN A 210 -35.99 -25.05 2.36
N LYS A 211 -34.72 -25.22 2.74
CA LYS A 211 -34.25 -26.38 3.53
C LYS A 211 -34.93 -26.48 4.89
N SER A 212 -35.22 -25.36 5.54
CA SER A 212 -35.90 -25.36 6.85
C SER A 212 -37.37 -25.74 6.77
N LYS A 213 -38.03 -25.58 5.62
CA LYS A 213 -39.44 -26.00 5.39
C LYS A 213 -39.59 -27.48 5.08
N ILE A 214 -38.50 -28.17 4.70
CA ILE A 214 -38.51 -29.59 4.31
C ILE A 214 -38.18 -30.48 5.51
N LYS A 215 -37.65 -29.91 6.60
CA LYS A 215 -37.46 -30.60 7.89
C LYS A 215 -38.69 -30.51 8.77
#